data_13294e5672e84265413231b431ccf83c
#
_entry.id   13294e5672e84265413231b431ccf83c
#
_cell.length_a   1.000
_cell.length_b   1.000
_cell.length_c   1.000
_cell.angle_alpha   90.00
_cell.angle_beta   90.00
_cell.angle_gamma   90.00
#
_symmetry.space_group_name_H-M   'P 1'
#
loop_
_entity.id
_entity.type
_entity.pdbx_description
1 polymer ?
#
loop_
_entity_poly.entity_id
_entity_poly.type
_entity_poly.pdbx_seq_one_letter_code
_entity_poly.pdbx_strand_id
1 'polypeptide(L)'
;MNDFFNWIIENEVWLNTILAFLSFIITSVLTFVIIYQTSKLSKQQSNQEMEISKQQAELQKRQIRLDTFDYKNNIYHALHKVFQMTGEIHDMFEKIELDKKPMDKLYLLFDSYREQLRIDVSDTTWLFKQAEYILPSNIYESVYDISKNFNELTGDISKFKLFALILTNEEIETEKKKLLQDIKMRCNQINSHVLFIDTIMPTELFIRNIDR
;
A
#
# COMPACT_ATOMS: atom_id res chain seq x y z
N MET A 1 35.58 -76.74 38.69
CA MET A 1 35.06 -75.35 38.85
C MET A 1 36.04 -74.46 39.58
N ASN A 2 36.83 -74.88 40.49
CA ASN A 2 37.84 -74.10 41.22
C ASN A 2 38.99 -73.62 40.31
N ASP A 3 39.43 -74.41 39.31
CA ASP A 3 40.54 -74.07 38.46
C ASP A 3 40.24 -72.86 37.51
N PHE A 4 38.98 -72.71 37.09
CA PHE A 4 38.54 -71.58 36.29
C PHE A 4 38.50 -70.28 37.12
N PHE A 5 38.07 -70.32 38.33
CA PHE A 5 38.10 -69.16 39.22
C PHE A 5 39.52 -68.71 39.61
N ASN A 6 40.40 -69.69 39.90
CA ASN A 6 41.82 -69.39 40.15
C ASN A 6 42.51 -68.80 38.93
N TRP A 7 42.23 -69.28 37.73
CA TRP A 7 42.74 -68.69 36.51
C TRP A 7 42.25 -67.29 36.28
N ILE A 8 40.97 -66.98 36.58
CA ILE A 8 40.43 -65.60 36.53
C ILE A 8 41.16 -64.68 37.51
N ILE A 9 41.41 -65.13 38.72
CA ILE A 9 42.11 -64.34 39.75
C ILE A 9 43.56 -64.07 39.35
N GLU A 10 44.26 -65.08 38.85
CA GLU A 10 45.62 -64.91 38.38
C GLU A 10 45.77 -63.99 37.12
N ASN A 11 44.71 -63.92 36.31
CA ASN A 11 44.71 -63.11 35.10
C ASN A 11 43.82 -61.87 35.19
N GLU A 12 43.39 -61.49 36.38
CA GLU A 12 42.48 -60.35 36.63
C GLU A 12 42.97 -59.05 35.95
N VAL A 13 44.24 -58.73 36.09
CA VAL A 13 44.85 -57.54 35.48
C VAL A 13 44.74 -57.58 33.95
N TRP A 14 44.99 -58.73 33.35
CA TRP A 14 44.94 -58.93 31.88
C TRP A 14 43.48 -58.82 31.39
N LEU A 15 42.53 -59.42 32.08
CA LEU A 15 41.13 -59.40 31.74
C LEU A 15 40.57 -57.95 31.83
N ASN A 16 40.91 -57.24 32.88
CA ASN A 16 40.51 -55.84 33.05
C ASN A 16 41.10 -54.95 31.96
N THR A 17 42.36 -55.18 31.55
CA THR A 17 43.01 -54.42 30.46
C THR A 17 42.32 -54.67 29.11
N ILE A 18 41.97 -55.94 28.83
CA ILE A 18 41.25 -56.32 27.58
C ILE A 18 39.84 -55.70 27.59
N LEU A 19 39.11 -55.76 28.70
CA LEU A 19 37.80 -55.15 28.84
C LEU A 19 37.85 -53.62 28.67
N ALA A 20 38.82 -52.95 29.26
CA ALA A 20 39.05 -51.51 29.10
C ALA A 20 39.35 -51.15 27.63
N PHE A 21 40.18 -51.92 26.94
CA PHE A 21 40.52 -51.72 25.53
C PHE A 21 39.29 -51.94 24.61
N LEU A 22 38.50 -52.98 24.84
CA LEU A 22 37.26 -53.24 24.12
C LEU A 22 36.23 -52.13 24.36
N SER A 23 36.07 -51.68 25.61
CA SER A 23 35.22 -50.53 25.95
C SER A 23 35.63 -49.26 25.24
N PHE A 24 36.95 -48.98 25.17
CA PHE A 24 37.49 -47.83 24.45
C PHE A 24 37.17 -47.92 22.93
N ILE A 25 37.34 -49.08 22.32
CA ILE A 25 37.03 -49.30 20.90
C ILE A 25 35.53 -49.05 20.65
N ILE A 26 34.67 -49.70 21.43
CA ILE A 26 33.21 -49.56 21.29
C ILE A 26 32.78 -48.11 21.44
N THR A 27 33.30 -47.43 22.47
CA THR A 27 32.98 -45.98 22.71
C THR A 27 33.44 -45.10 21.56
N SER A 28 34.66 -45.37 21.01
CA SER A 28 35.19 -44.62 19.90
C SER A 28 34.35 -44.81 18.63
N VAL A 29 33.94 -46.04 18.32
CA VAL A 29 33.07 -46.34 17.17
C VAL A 29 31.69 -45.66 17.34
N LEU A 30 31.10 -45.79 18.49
CA LEU A 30 29.80 -45.13 18.78
C LEU A 30 29.90 -43.61 18.65
N THR A 31 30.95 -42.99 19.18
CA THR A 31 31.19 -41.56 19.06
C THR A 31 31.31 -41.15 17.59
N PHE A 32 32.07 -41.91 16.80
CA PHE A 32 32.20 -41.64 15.36
C PHE A 32 30.88 -41.73 14.62
N VAL A 33 30.06 -42.73 14.90
CA VAL A 33 28.72 -42.91 14.31
C VAL A 33 27.82 -41.74 14.66
N ILE A 34 27.83 -41.31 15.95
CA ILE A 34 27.03 -40.17 16.43
C ILE A 34 27.46 -38.88 15.72
N ILE A 35 28.77 -38.59 15.63
CA ILE A 35 29.28 -37.42 14.91
C ILE A 35 28.86 -37.41 13.45
N TYR A 36 28.99 -38.56 12.77
CA TYR A 36 28.58 -38.70 11.38
C TYR A 36 27.08 -38.45 11.18
N GLN A 37 26.23 -39.05 12.01
CA GLN A 37 24.77 -38.85 11.96
C GLN A 37 24.40 -37.42 12.25
N THR A 38 24.99 -36.82 13.28
CA THR A 38 24.72 -35.40 13.66
C THR A 38 25.13 -34.45 12.53
N SER A 39 26.28 -34.68 11.91
CA SER A 39 26.74 -33.88 10.76
C SER A 39 25.77 -33.99 9.56
N LYS A 40 25.27 -35.20 9.29
CA LYS A 40 24.31 -35.45 8.20
C LYS A 40 22.97 -34.74 8.49
N LEU A 41 22.48 -34.86 9.73
CA LEU A 41 21.25 -34.20 10.18
C LEU A 41 21.38 -32.67 10.12
N SER A 42 22.49 -32.13 10.61
CA SER A 42 22.78 -30.69 10.56
C SER A 42 22.78 -30.14 9.13
N LYS A 43 23.37 -30.87 8.16
CA LYS A 43 23.29 -30.49 6.75
C LYS A 43 21.87 -30.50 6.19
N GLN A 44 21.07 -31.50 6.57
CA GLN A 44 19.67 -31.56 6.15
C GLN A 44 18.85 -30.41 6.75
N GLN A 45 19.03 -30.12 8.04
CA GLN A 45 18.37 -28.98 8.70
C GLN A 45 18.76 -27.65 8.06
N SER A 46 20.06 -27.42 7.81
CA SER A 46 20.51 -26.20 7.15
C SER A 46 19.93 -26.02 5.75
N ASN A 47 19.79 -27.11 4.97
CA ASN A 47 19.15 -27.05 3.65
C ASN A 47 17.65 -26.72 3.76
N GLN A 48 16.95 -27.32 4.74
CA GLN A 48 15.54 -27.03 4.99
C GLN A 48 15.33 -25.59 5.45
N GLU A 49 16.15 -25.09 6.35
CA GLU A 49 16.12 -23.71 6.81
C GLU A 49 16.33 -22.71 5.67
N MET A 50 17.29 -23.03 4.76
CA MET A 50 17.53 -22.21 3.57
C MET A 50 16.31 -22.20 2.64
N GLU A 51 15.66 -23.34 2.44
CA GLU A 51 14.47 -23.45 1.60
C GLU A 51 13.28 -22.71 2.19
N ILE A 52 13.06 -22.86 3.49
CA ILE A 52 12.02 -22.11 4.24
C ILE A 52 12.29 -20.59 4.15
N SER A 53 13.54 -20.17 4.33
CA SER A 53 13.92 -18.75 4.22
C SER A 53 13.65 -18.19 2.82
N LYS A 54 13.92 -18.95 1.75
CA LYS A 54 13.59 -18.56 0.37
C LYS A 54 12.08 -18.43 0.17
N GLN A 55 11.30 -19.39 0.64
CA GLN A 55 9.85 -19.35 0.54
C GLN A 55 9.27 -18.17 1.30
N GLN A 56 9.78 -17.89 2.50
CA GLN A 56 9.37 -16.70 3.28
C GLN A 56 9.69 -15.40 2.56
N ALA A 57 10.88 -15.28 1.96
CA ALA A 57 11.26 -14.11 1.19
C ALA A 57 10.35 -13.91 -0.05
N GLU A 58 9.97 -15.00 -0.73
CA GLU A 58 9.01 -14.92 -1.85
C GLU A 58 7.61 -14.51 -1.39
N LEU A 59 7.13 -15.05 -0.27
CA LEU A 59 5.85 -14.68 0.31
C LEU A 59 5.82 -13.20 0.72
N GLN A 60 6.89 -12.72 1.35
CA GLN A 60 7.03 -11.30 1.69
C GLN A 60 7.00 -10.40 0.45
N LYS A 61 7.71 -10.80 -0.63
CA LYS A 61 7.68 -10.07 -1.91
C LYS A 61 6.26 -10.03 -2.49
N ARG A 62 5.53 -11.14 -2.44
CA ARG A 62 4.14 -11.20 -2.91
C ARG A 62 3.24 -10.30 -2.07
N GLN A 63 3.40 -10.31 -0.75
CA GLN A 63 2.63 -9.47 0.15
C GLN A 63 2.87 -7.99 -0.14
N ILE A 64 4.12 -7.55 -0.24
CA ILE A 64 4.47 -6.17 -0.59
C ILE A 64 3.86 -5.75 -1.94
N ARG A 65 3.84 -6.67 -2.93
CA ARG A 65 3.21 -6.39 -4.24
C ARG A 65 1.70 -6.20 -4.12
N LEU A 66 1.02 -7.05 -3.35
CA LEU A 66 -0.41 -6.95 -3.10
C LEU A 66 -0.76 -5.64 -2.37
N ASP A 67 -0.05 -5.34 -1.30
CA ASP A 67 -0.25 -4.11 -0.53
C ASP A 67 -0.05 -2.87 -1.42
N THR A 68 1.00 -2.87 -2.25
CA THR A 68 1.25 -1.78 -3.20
C THR A 68 0.15 -1.67 -4.26
N PHE A 69 -0.38 -2.80 -4.74
CA PHE A 69 -1.49 -2.82 -5.69
C PHE A 69 -2.76 -2.25 -5.07
N ASP A 70 -3.09 -2.65 -3.85
CA ASP A 70 -4.27 -2.17 -3.14
C ASP A 70 -4.21 -0.66 -2.90
N TYR A 71 -3.03 -0.13 -2.51
CA TYR A 71 -2.83 1.31 -2.38
C TYR A 71 -2.99 2.07 -3.70
N LYS A 72 -2.40 1.57 -4.79
CA LYS A 72 -2.56 2.17 -6.12
C LYS A 72 -4.02 2.18 -6.55
N ASN A 73 -4.72 1.07 -6.33
CA ASN A 73 -6.12 0.93 -6.67
C ASN A 73 -7.00 1.90 -5.86
N ASN A 74 -6.73 2.08 -4.58
CA ASN A 74 -7.43 3.04 -3.74
C ASN A 74 -7.21 4.49 -4.21
N ILE A 75 -5.98 4.86 -4.61
CA ILE A 75 -5.69 6.18 -5.19
C ILE A 75 -6.47 6.36 -6.50
N TYR A 76 -6.50 5.34 -7.35
CA TYR A 76 -7.23 5.37 -8.62
C TYR A 76 -8.74 5.57 -8.41
N HIS A 77 -9.34 4.84 -7.48
CA HIS A 77 -10.74 5.03 -7.12
C HIS A 77 -11.02 6.42 -6.55
N ALA A 78 -10.13 6.96 -5.72
CA ALA A 78 -10.26 8.32 -5.19
C ALA A 78 -10.19 9.38 -6.31
N LEU A 79 -9.33 9.18 -7.32
CA LEU A 79 -9.26 10.05 -8.50
C LEU A 79 -10.55 10.03 -9.31
N HIS A 80 -11.13 8.85 -9.55
CA HIS A 80 -12.42 8.72 -10.23
C HIS A 80 -13.56 9.39 -9.46
N LYS A 81 -13.55 9.30 -8.14
CA LYS A 81 -14.52 10.00 -7.30
C LYS A 81 -14.37 11.51 -7.44
N VAL A 82 -13.15 12.03 -7.39
CA VAL A 82 -12.88 13.46 -7.61
C VAL A 82 -13.35 13.89 -9.02
N PHE A 83 -13.08 13.09 -10.04
CA PHE A 83 -13.53 13.35 -11.42
C PHE A 83 -15.05 13.44 -11.51
N GLN A 84 -15.76 12.47 -10.94
CA GLN A 84 -17.22 12.50 -10.91
C GLN A 84 -17.75 13.77 -10.22
N MET A 85 -17.20 14.09 -9.04
CA MET A 85 -17.60 15.27 -8.27
C MET A 85 -17.34 16.57 -9.02
N THR A 86 -16.19 16.71 -9.66
CA THR A 86 -15.87 17.91 -10.46
C THR A 86 -16.75 18.03 -11.70
N GLY A 87 -17.13 16.91 -12.32
CA GLY A 87 -18.10 16.87 -13.41
C GLY A 87 -19.47 17.36 -12.96
N GLU A 88 -19.99 16.86 -11.85
CA GLU A 88 -21.27 17.29 -11.27
C GLU A 88 -21.28 18.77 -10.89
N ILE A 89 -20.16 19.28 -10.32
CA ILE A 89 -20.00 20.70 -10.00
C ILE A 89 -20.01 21.54 -11.28
N HIS A 90 -19.26 21.14 -12.28
CA HIS A 90 -19.21 21.82 -13.58
C HIS A 90 -20.59 21.92 -14.22
N ASP A 91 -21.32 20.80 -14.28
CA ASP A 91 -22.67 20.76 -14.87
C ASP A 91 -23.66 21.63 -14.10
N MET A 92 -23.54 21.69 -12.77
CA MET A 92 -24.35 22.61 -11.97
C MET A 92 -24.08 24.07 -12.33
N PHE A 93 -22.83 24.47 -12.45
CA PHE A 93 -22.48 25.84 -12.80
C PHE A 93 -22.90 26.23 -14.21
N GLU A 94 -22.83 25.33 -15.18
CA GLU A 94 -23.37 25.57 -16.52
C GLU A 94 -24.89 25.80 -16.52
N LYS A 95 -25.62 24.98 -15.78
CA LYS A 95 -27.09 25.14 -15.64
C LYS A 95 -27.47 26.46 -14.98
N ILE A 96 -26.64 27.00 -14.07
CA ILE A 96 -26.86 28.30 -13.45
C ILE A 96 -26.77 29.42 -14.49
N GLU A 97 -25.74 29.39 -15.33
CA GLU A 97 -25.57 30.42 -16.37
C GLU A 97 -26.69 30.39 -17.40
N LEU A 98 -27.15 29.19 -17.80
CA LEU A 98 -28.18 29.01 -18.82
C LEU A 98 -29.59 29.37 -18.35
N ASP A 99 -29.95 29.01 -17.12
CA ASP A 99 -31.33 29.08 -16.66
C ASP A 99 -31.70 30.35 -15.88
N LYS A 100 -30.75 31.22 -15.55
CA LYS A 100 -30.93 32.38 -14.63
C LYS A 100 -31.69 31.97 -13.36
N LYS A 101 -31.54 30.76 -12.89
CA LYS A 101 -32.27 30.22 -11.74
C LYS A 101 -31.87 30.95 -10.48
N PRO A 102 -32.83 31.15 -9.54
CA PRO A 102 -32.53 31.81 -8.29
C PRO A 102 -31.48 31.02 -7.51
N MET A 103 -30.48 31.74 -7.01
CA MET A 103 -29.34 31.22 -6.25
C MET A 103 -29.72 30.33 -5.04
N ASP A 104 -30.93 30.50 -4.53
CA ASP A 104 -31.45 29.80 -3.35
C ASP A 104 -31.50 28.27 -3.52
N LYS A 105 -31.83 27.77 -4.71
CA LYS A 105 -31.83 26.32 -4.98
C LYS A 105 -30.43 25.72 -5.10
N LEU A 106 -29.49 26.49 -5.57
CA LEU A 106 -28.08 26.14 -5.62
C LEU A 106 -27.48 26.00 -4.24
N TYR A 107 -27.85 26.90 -3.36
CA TYR A 107 -27.40 26.92 -2.00
C TYR A 107 -27.69 25.57 -1.28
N LEU A 108 -28.90 25.03 -1.42
CA LEU A 108 -29.30 23.78 -0.80
C LEU A 108 -28.57 22.57 -1.41
N LEU A 109 -28.35 22.59 -2.72
CA LEU A 109 -27.54 21.58 -3.40
C LEU A 109 -26.07 21.63 -2.94
N PHE A 110 -25.49 22.82 -2.83
CA PHE A 110 -24.14 22.98 -2.31
C PHE A 110 -23.98 22.53 -0.85
N ASP A 111 -24.96 22.73 0.00
CA ASP A 111 -24.87 22.29 1.40
C ASP A 111 -24.87 20.76 1.52
N SER A 112 -25.66 20.06 0.73
CA SER A 112 -25.63 18.59 0.71
C SER A 112 -24.31 18.07 0.14
N TYR A 113 -23.80 18.67 -0.94
CA TYR A 113 -22.51 18.32 -1.52
C TYR A 113 -21.32 18.72 -0.62
N ARG A 114 -21.41 19.82 0.10
CA ARG A 114 -20.34 20.30 0.96
C ARG A 114 -20.00 19.34 2.08
N GLU A 115 -21.00 18.77 2.74
CA GLU A 115 -20.73 17.82 3.83
C GLU A 115 -20.12 16.52 3.27
N GLN A 116 -20.62 16.03 2.15
CA GLN A 116 -20.04 14.90 1.43
C GLN A 116 -18.63 15.22 0.96
N LEU A 117 -18.41 16.38 0.33
CA LEU A 117 -17.11 16.90 -0.10
C LEU A 117 -16.12 17.00 1.08
N ARG A 118 -16.54 17.48 2.23
CA ARG A 118 -15.67 17.65 3.40
C ARG A 118 -15.09 16.33 3.89
N ILE A 119 -15.92 15.30 3.94
CA ILE A 119 -15.50 13.96 4.34
C ILE A 119 -14.57 13.36 3.26
N ASP A 120 -14.99 13.41 2.01
CA ASP A 120 -14.27 12.84 0.88
C ASP A 120 -12.94 13.57 0.60
N VAL A 121 -12.88 14.89 0.81
CA VAL A 121 -11.63 15.67 0.69
C VAL A 121 -10.61 15.26 1.73
N SER A 122 -11.02 15.06 2.99
CA SER A 122 -10.11 14.63 4.05
C SER A 122 -9.47 13.30 3.72
N ASP A 123 -10.27 12.32 3.35
CA ASP A 123 -9.81 10.96 3.04
C ASP A 123 -8.97 10.93 1.76
N THR A 124 -9.40 11.67 0.73
CA THR A 124 -8.70 11.78 -0.54
C THR A 124 -7.35 12.49 -0.40
N THR A 125 -7.28 13.57 0.39
CA THR A 125 -6.03 14.30 0.62
C THR A 125 -4.98 13.40 1.29
N TRP A 126 -5.39 12.55 2.21
CA TRP A 126 -4.48 11.61 2.85
C TRP A 126 -3.95 10.56 1.88
N LEU A 127 -4.82 9.96 1.05
CA LEU A 127 -4.44 9.03 0.00
C LEU A 127 -3.47 9.67 -1.01
N PHE A 128 -3.72 10.91 -1.41
CA PHE A 128 -2.85 11.62 -2.35
C PHE A 128 -1.47 11.94 -1.77
N LYS A 129 -1.35 12.19 -0.47
CA LYS A 129 -0.05 12.29 0.20
C LYS A 129 0.75 10.99 0.15
N GLN A 130 0.09 9.85 0.23
CA GLN A 130 0.76 8.56 0.11
C GLN A 130 1.22 8.25 -1.33
N ALA A 131 0.60 8.87 -2.32
CA ALA A 131 0.95 8.70 -3.73
C ALA A 131 2.42 9.02 -4.02
N GLU A 132 3.03 9.96 -3.28
CA GLU A 132 4.46 10.33 -3.38
C GLU A 132 5.39 9.12 -3.25
N TYR A 133 5.05 8.18 -2.39
CA TYR A 133 5.90 7.01 -2.08
C TYR A 133 5.61 5.79 -2.96
N ILE A 134 4.49 5.80 -3.68
CA ILE A 134 3.94 4.61 -4.33
C ILE A 134 3.91 4.75 -5.86
N LEU A 135 3.69 5.97 -6.36
CA LEU A 135 3.54 6.24 -7.78
C LEU A 135 4.84 6.76 -8.41
N PRO A 136 5.05 6.52 -9.71
CA PRO A 136 6.09 7.19 -10.47
C PRO A 136 5.93 8.73 -10.43
N SER A 137 7.05 9.45 -10.47
CA SER A 137 7.07 10.92 -10.29
C SER A 137 6.13 11.68 -11.24
N ASN A 138 6.05 11.26 -12.49
CA ASN A 138 5.17 11.90 -13.50
C ASN A 138 3.67 11.73 -13.18
N ILE A 139 3.28 10.61 -12.59
CA ILE A 139 1.91 10.37 -12.14
C ILE A 139 1.66 11.10 -10.83
N TYR A 140 2.62 11.07 -9.91
CA TYR A 140 2.52 11.78 -8.63
C TYR A 140 2.33 13.28 -8.83
N GLU A 141 3.08 13.92 -9.73
CA GLU A 141 2.92 15.36 -10.04
C GLU A 141 1.48 15.67 -10.46
N SER A 142 0.88 14.85 -11.33
CA SER A 142 -0.52 15.03 -11.73
C SER A 142 -1.51 14.81 -10.57
N VAL A 143 -1.27 13.83 -9.70
CA VAL A 143 -2.08 13.60 -8.48
C VAL A 143 -1.96 14.77 -7.52
N TYR A 144 -0.76 15.33 -7.36
CA TYR A 144 -0.52 16.51 -6.54
C TYR A 144 -1.28 17.73 -7.07
N ASP A 145 -1.23 17.99 -8.38
CA ASP A 145 -1.95 19.09 -9.02
C ASP A 145 -3.47 18.92 -8.90
N ILE A 146 -3.99 17.70 -9.01
CA ILE A 146 -5.40 17.39 -8.74
C ILE A 146 -5.75 17.75 -7.30
N SER A 147 -4.96 17.30 -6.33
CA SER A 147 -5.18 17.56 -4.91
C SER A 147 -5.18 19.07 -4.61
N LYS A 148 -4.21 19.80 -5.17
CA LYS A 148 -4.10 21.25 -5.02
C LYS A 148 -5.32 21.96 -5.60
N ASN A 149 -5.65 21.69 -6.87
CA ASN A 149 -6.80 22.29 -7.53
C ASN A 149 -8.12 21.94 -6.85
N PHE A 150 -8.26 20.73 -6.31
CA PHE A 150 -9.45 20.30 -5.59
C PHE A 150 -9.62 21.04 -4.26
N ASN A 151 -8.56 21.26 -3.51
CA ASN A 151 -8.58 22.07 -2.28
C ASN A 151 -8.93 23.53 -2.57
N GLU A 152 -8.36 24.11 -3.64
CA GLU A 152 -8.65 25.46 -4.06
C GLU A 152 -10.10 25.59 -4.56
N LEU A 153 -10.61 24.60 -5.30
CA LEU A 153 -11.99 24.51 -5.75
C LEU A 153 -12.98 24.55 -4.57
N THR A 154 -12.73 23.76 -3.52
CA THR A 154 -13.57 23.76 -2.31
C THR A 154 -13.56 25.12 -1.61
N GLY A 155 -12.42 25.80 -1.61
CA GLY A 155 -12.29 27.18 -1.11
C GLY A 155 -13.10 28.19 -1.92
N ASP A 156 -13.02 28.09 -3.26
CA ASP A 156 -13.75 28.98 -4.17
C ASP A 156 -15.27 28.77 -4.10
N ILE A 157 -15.73 27.52 -4.00
CA ILE A 157 -17.14 27.19 -3.76
C ILE A 157 -17.62 27.79 -2.44
N SER A 158 -16.81 27.72 -1.39
CA SER A 158 -17.16 28.29 -0.08
C SER A 158 -17.27 29.83 -0.13
N LYS A 159 -16.36 30.48 -0.88
CA LYS A 159 -16.43 31.96 -1.12
C LYS A 159 -17.65 32.31 -1.96
N PHE A 160 -17.95 31.55 -3.01
CA PHE A 160 -19.12 31.77 -3.84
C PHE A 160 -20.42 31.72 -3.01
N LYS A 161 -20.49 30.75 -2.09
CA LYS A 161 -21.59 30.66 -1.13
C LYS A 161 -21.74 31.91 -0.27
N LEU A 162 -20.63 32.43 0.28
CA LEU A 162 -20.65 33.65 1.07
C LEU A 162 -21.16 34.86 0.26
N PHE A 163 -20.68 35.01 -0.97
CA PHE A 163 -21.13 36.09 -1.86
C PHE A 163 -22.59 35.96 -2.29
N ALA A 164 -23.12 34.76 -2.38
CA ALA A 164 -24.53 34.52 -2.67
C ALA A 164 -25.47 34.99 -1.53
N LEU A 165 -24.97 35.03 -0.30
CA LEU A 165 -25.74 35.47 0.90
C LEU A 165 -25.69 36.99 1.15
N ILE A 166 -24.75 37.71 0.53
CA ILE A 166 -24.58 39.14 0.75
C ILE A 166 -25.47 39.90 -0.25
N LEU A 167 -26.12 40.99 0.21
CA LEU A 167 -26.93 41.88 -0.61
C LEU A 167 -26.12 42.40 -1.81
N THR A 168 -26.73 42.38 -2.98
CA THR A 168 -26.10 42.70 -4.25
C THR A 168 -25.59 44.14 -4.36
N ASN A 169 -24.27 44.25 -4.62
CA ASN A 169 -23.59 45.46 -5.04
C ASN A 169 -22.90 45.13 -6.37
N GLU A 170 -22.68 46.09 -7.28
CA GLU A 170 -22.02 45.88 -8.59
C GLU A 170 -20.64 45.22 -8.46
N GLU A 171 -19.86 45.58 -7.45
CA GLU A 171 -18.56 44.98 -7.14
C GLU A 171 -18.69 43.47 -6.81
N ILE A 172 -19.71 43.12 -6.03
CA ILE A 172 -19.98 41.73 -5.62
C ILE A 172 -20.37 40.86 -6.84
N GLU A 173 -21.18 41.43 -7.75
CA GLU A 173 -21.56 40.71 -8.99
C GLU A 173 -20.38 40.49 -9.91
N THR A 174 -19.42 41.42 -9.95
CA THR A 174 -18.18 41.23 -10.72
C THR A 174 -17.29 40.13 -10.11
N GLU A 175 -17.14 40.14 -8.79
CA GLU A 175 -16.39 39.10 -8.08
C GLU A 175 -17.06 37.71 -8.19
N LYS A 176 -18.39 37.63 -8.14
CA LYS A 176 -19.12 36.37 -8.38
C LYS A 176 -18.83 35.80 -9.78
N LYS A 177 -18.85 36.64 -10.82
CA LYS A 177 -18.56 36.22 -12.19
C LYS A 177 -17.13 35.69 -12.32
N LYS A 178 -16.16 36.38 -11.73
CA LYS A 178 -14.78 35.96 -11.71
C LYS A 178 -14.63 34.62 -11.01
N LEU A 179 -15.22 34.47 -9.82
CA LEU A 179 -15.17 33.26 -9.04
C LEU A 179 -15.80 32.05 -9.77
N LEU A 180 -16.89 32.31 -10.52
CA LEU A 180 -17.53 31.30 -11.36
C LEU A 180 -16.57 30.80 -12.47
N GLN A 181 -15.84 31.74 -13.10
CA GLN A 181 -14.83 31.38 -14.10
C GLN A 181 -13.67 30.58 -13.49
N ASP A 182 -13.20 30.98 -12.31
CA ASP A 182 -12.14 30.26 -11.58
C ASP A 182 -12.58 28.84 -11.23
N ILE A 183 -13.81 28.65 -10.74
CA ILE A 183 -14.38 27.32 -10.46
C ILE A 183 -14.41 26.45 -11.72
N LYS A 184 -14.90 26.97 -12.84
CA LYS A 184 -14.94 26.25 -14.11
C LYS A 184 -13.54 25.87 -14.60
N MET A 185 -12.61 26.80 -14.52
CA MET A 185 -11.21 26.56 -14.91
C MET A 185 -10.60 25.43 -14.07
N ARG A 186 -10.80 25.43 -12.75
CA ARG A 186 -10.29 24.37 -11.88
C ARG A 186 -10.92 23.01 -12.15
N CYS A 187 -12.23 22.95 -12.37
CA CYS A 187 -12.90 21.70 -12.76
C CYS A 187 -12.27 21.14 -14.04
N ASN A 188 -12.04 21.97 -15.05
CA ASN A 188 -11.41 21.55 -16.31
C ASN A 188 -9.96 21.09 -16.11
N GLN A 189 -9.18 21.77 -15.26
CA GLN A 189 -7.82 21.36 -14.93
C GLN A 189 -7.79 20.00 -14.22
N ILE A 190 -8.63 19.81 -13.23
CA ILE A 190 -8.76 18.51 -12.54
C ILE A 190 -9.13 17.42 -13.53
N ASN A 191 -10.14 17.64 -14.34
CA ASN A 191 -10.61 16.67 -15.34
C ASN A 191 -9.51 16.31 -16.35
N SER A 192 -8.73 17.29 -16.81
CA SER A 192 -7.62 17.01 -17.74
C SER A 192 -6.51 16.17 -17.11
N HIS A 193 -6.17 16.41 -15.84
CA HIS A 193 -5.19 15.61 -15.13
C HIS A 193 -5.70 14.19 -14.82
N VAL A 194 -6.98 14.03 -14.47
CA VAL A 194 -7.56 12.70 -14.25
C VAL A 194 -7.58 11.89 -15.55
N LEU A 195 -7.97 12.50 -16.68
CA LEU A 195 -7.96 11.84 -17.99
C LEU A 195 -6.53 11.42 -18.39
N PHE A 196 -5.52 12.24 -18.09
CA PHE A 196 -4.13 11.88 -18.31
C PHE A 196 -3.74 10.64 -17.47
N ILE A 197 -4.09 10.62 -16.19
CA ILE A 197 -3.81 9.49 -15.29
C ILE A 197 -4.56 8.24 -15.77
N ASP A 198 -5.79 8.36 -16.24
CA ASP A 198 -6.59 7.26 -16.79
C ASP A 198 -5.92 6.55 -17.97
N THR A 199 -5.10 7.27 -18.74
CA THR A 199 -4.37 6.64 -19.85
C THR A 199 -3.17 5.83 -19.39
N ILE A 200 -2.58 6.16 -18.24
CA ILE A 200 -1.31 5.59 -17.77
C ILE A 200 -1.53 4.57 -16.63
N MET A 201 -2.44 4.88 -15.71
CA MET A 201 -2.63 4.10 -14.48
C MET A 201 -3.06 2.64 -14.73
N PRO A 202 -3.92 2.30 -15.69
CA PRO A 202 -4.22 0.91 -16.02
C PRO A 202 -2.95 0.13 -16.39
N THR A 203 -2.05 0.73 -17.16
CA THR A 203 -0.77 0.12 -17.53
C THR A 203 0.09 -0.14 -16.30
N GLU A 204 0.20 0.82 -15.39
CA GLU A 204 0.95 0.69 -14.13
C GLU A 204 0.32 -0.32 -13.14
N LEU A 205 -0.98 -0.50 -13.18
CA LEU A 205 -1.68 -1.52 -12.39
C LEU A 205 -1.50 -2.93 -12.99
N PHE A 206 -1.48 -3.06 -14.32
CA PHE A 206 -1.49 -4.35 -15.02
C PHE A 206 -0.10 -4.85 -15.43
N ILE A 207 0.87 -4.01 -15.76
CA ILE A 207 2.20 -4.43 -16.26
C ILE A 207 2.94 -5.31 -15.25
N ARG A 208 2.72 -5.16 -13.95
CA ARG A 208 3.39 -6.00 -12.93
C ARG A 208 2.76 -7.36 -12.67
N ASN A 209 1.65 -7.69 -13.33
CA ASN A 209 1.04 -9.03 -13.23
C ASN A 209 1.53 -10.01 -14.31
N ILE A 210 2.34 -9.55 -15.28
CA ILE A 210 2.74 -10.36 -16.45
C ILE A 210 4.13 -11.00 -16.26
N ASP A 211 4.94 -10.54 -15.31
CA ASP A 211 6.18 -11.23 -14.92
C ASP A 211 5.86 -12.41 -13.99
N ARG A 212 5.30 -13.45 -14.60
CA ARG A 212 5.13 -14.80 -14.06
C ARG A 212 6.32 -15.67 -14.43
#